data_4e37931bde7fe946402ceccf4dc36880
#
_entry.id   4e37931bde7fe946402ceccf4dc36880
#
_cell.length_a   1.000
_cell.length_b   1.000
_cell.length_c   1.000
_cell.angle_alpha   90.00
_cell.angle_beta   90.00
_cell.angle_gamma   90.00
#
_symmetry.space_group_name_H-M   'P 1'
#
loop_
_entity.id
_entity.type
_entity.pdbx_description
1 polymer ?
#
loop_
_entity_poly.entity_id
_entity_poly.type
_entity_poly.pdbx_seq_one_letter_code
_entity_poly.pdbx_strand_id
1 'polypeptide(L)'
;MQTQLPSPKTASLHKNNHMSDKKPLVLVDGSSYLYRAFHAMPNLSNSRNEPTGAAYGVTNMLRRLLKDYDPEQVAVVFDAPGNTFRDDIYPEYKAHRPPMPDDLRSQIEQIHEIVRAMGLPLLMIEGVEADDVIGTLAERASKEGLEVVISTGDKDMAQLVNDRITLVNTMFDTKLD
;
A
#
# COMPACT_ATOMS: atom_id res chain seq x y z
N MET A 1 -15.03 41.87 51.60
CA MET A 1 -14.22 42.26 50.42
C MET A 1 -13.46 41.03 50.00
N GLN A 2 -14.01 40.18 49.12
CA GLN A 2 -13.38 38.95 48.65
C GLN A 2 -12.87 39.23 47.25
N THR A 3 -11.57 39.18 47.07
CA THR A 3 -10.86 39.35 45.80
C THR A 3 -10.82 37.99 45.11
N GLN A 4 -11.58 37.85 44.01
CA GLN A 4 -11.57 36.70 43.12
C GLN A 4 -10.33 36.77 42.20
N LEU A 5 -9.50 35.73 42.24
CA LEU A 5 -8.38 35.49 41.29
C LEU A 5 -8.91 35.01 39.95
N PRO A 6 -8.40 35.47 38.83
CA PRO A 6 -8.80 34.96 37.50
C PRO A 6 -8.18 33.61 37.22
N SER A 7 -8.99 32.68 36.71
CA SER A 7 -8.61 31.35 36.22
C SER A 7 -7.74 31.45 34.98
N PRO A 8 -6.77 30.53 34.79
CA PRO A 8 -5.89 30.52 33.64
C PRO A 8 -6.67 30.09 32.38
N LYS A 9 -6.58 30.92 31.33
CA LYS A 9 -7.05 30.60 29.99
C LYS A 9 -6.24 29.43 29.45
N THR A 10 -6.90 28.31 29.17
CA THR A 10 -6.38 27.20 28.39
C THR A 10 -6.01 27.68 27.00
N ALA A 11 -4.73 27.78 26.72
CA ALA A 11 -4.23 28.02 25.38
C ALA A 11 -4.50 26.76 24.53
N SER A 12 -5.46 26.88 23.63
CA SER A 12 -5.68 25.92 22.56
C SER A 12 -4.43 25.93 21.65
N LEU A 13 -3.61 24.90 21.78
CA LEU A 13 -2.54 24.59 20.83
C LEU A 13 -3.21 24.13 19.51
N HIS A 14 -3.51 25.10 18.66
CA HIS A 14 -3.73 24.80 17.25
C HIS A 14 -2.37 24.34 16.68
N LYS A 15 -2.19 23.03 16.56
CA LYS A 15 -1.18 22.47 15.68
C LYS A 15 -1.56 22.93 14.27
N ASN A 16 -0.91 23.98 13.78
CA ASN A 16 -0.88 24.31 12.37
C ASN A 16 -0.19 23.16 11.64
N ASN A 17 -0.98 22.20 11.20
CA ASN A 17 -0.55 21.24 10.18
C ASN A 17 -0.38 22.05 8.90
N HIS A 18 0.83 22.50 8.60
CA HIS A 18 1.19 22.91 7.25
C HIS A 18 1.17 21.65 6.38
N MET A 19 -0.02 21.22 6.01
CA MET A 19 -0.18 20.35 4.85
C MET A 19 0.25 21.18 3.63
N SER A 20 1.35 20.78 3.02
CA SER A 20 1.72 21.20 1.67
C SER A 20 0.49 21.01 0.77
N ASP A 21 0.15 22.02 -0.05
CA ASP A 21 -0.94 21.91 -1.05
C ASP A 21 -0.64 20.84 -2.13
N LYS A 22 0.50 20.19 -2.06
CA LYS A 22 0.89 19.10 -2.96
C LYS A 22 0.32 17.78 -2.47
N LYS A 23 -0.41 17.13 -3.36
CA LYS A 23 -0.92 15.77 -3.14
C LYS A 23 0.23 14.76 -3.03
N PRO A 24 0.12 13.74 -2.16
CA PRO A 24 1.21 12.78 -1.97
C PRO A 24 1.40 11.87 -3.19
N LEU A 25 2.62 11.36 -3.35
CA LEU A 25 2.86 10.17 -4.15
C LEU A 25 2.30 8.96 -3.38
N VAL A 26 1.44 8.17 -4.03
CA VAL A 26 0.89 6.95 -3.44
C VAL A 26 1.54 5.73 -4.08
N LEU A 27 2.17 4.90 -3.26
CA LEU A 27 2.78 3.62 -3.66
C LEU A 27 1.96 2.49 -3.06
N VAL A 28 1.47 1.59 -3.91
CA VAL A 28 0.63 0.47 -3.51
C VAL A 28 1.41 -0.82 -3.63
N ASP A 29 1.49 -1.59 -2.56
CA ASP A 29 1.97 -2.95 -2.56
C ASP A 29 0.88 -3.87 -3.12
N GLY A 30 0.93 -4.11 -4.43
CA GLY A 30 -0.02 -4.92 -5.15
C GLY A 30 0.01 -6.38 -4.72
N SER A 31 1.18 -6.92 -4.42
CA SER A 31 1.34 -8.30 -3.94
C SER A 31 0.65 -8.49 -2.59
N SER A 32 0.82 -7.56 -1.66
CA SER A 32 0.10 -7.57 -0.39
C SER A 32 -1.42 -7.46 -0.59
N TYR A 33 -1.86 -6.61 -1.51
CA TYR A 33 -3.29 -6.47 -1.84
C TYR A 33 -3.91 -7.75 -2.37
N LEU A 34 -3.18 -8.50 -3.24
CA LEU A 34 -3.63 -9.79 -3.75
C LEU A 34 -3.98 -10.77 -2.63
N TYR A 35 -3.02 -11.03 -1.77
CA TYR A 35 -3.18 -12.00 -0.67
C TYR A 35 -4.26 -11.56 0.32
N ARG A 36 -4.29 -10.29 0.65
CA ARG A 36 -5.26 -9.75 1.60
C ARG A 36 -6.68 -9.80 1.06
N ALA A 37 -6.88 -9.42 -0.19
CA ALA A 37 -8.18 -9.52 -0.84
C ALA A 37 -8.63 -10.99 -0.93
N PHE A 38 -7.74 -11.90 -1.30
CA PHE A 38 -8.04 -13.31 -1.39
C PHE A 38 -8.51 -13.90 -0.06
N HIS A 39 -7.84 -13.57 1.04
CA HIS A 39 -8.20 -14.08 2.37
C HIS A 39 -9.40 -13.39 3.01
N ALA A 40 -9.68 -12.15 2.63
CA ALA A 40 -10.77 -11.37 3.21
C ALA A 40 -12.11 -11.54 2.49
N MET A 41 -12.08 -11.90 1.19
CA MET A 41 -13.29 -12.06 0.42
C MET A 41 -13.85 -13.46 0.54
N PRO A 42 -15.19 -13.63 0.52
CA PRO A 42 -15.79 -14.95 0.36
C PRO A 42 -15.42 -15.52 -1.03
N ASN A 43 -15.62 -16.83 -1.19
CA ASN A 43 -15.41 -17.51 -2.46
C ASN A 43 -16.41 -17.02 -3.51
N LEU A 44 -16.09 -15.89 -4.15
CA LEU A 44 -16.89 -15.34 -5.25
C LEU A 44 -16.40 -15.94 -6.56
N SER A 45 -17.36 -16.26 -7.43
CA SER A 45 -17.08 -16.72 -8.80
C SER A 45 -18.02 -16.04 -9.80
N ASN A 46 -17.60 -15.99 -11.06
CA ASN A 46 -18.44 -15.52 -12.16
C ASN A 46 -19.38 -16.65 -12.66
N SER A 47 -20.16 -16.37 -13.70
CA SER A 47 -21.09 -17.32 -14.32
C SER A 47 -20.43 -18.55 -14.96
N ARG A 48 -19.08 -18.52 -15.13
CA ARG A 48 -18.28 -19.64 -15.63
C ARG A 48 -17.58 -20.41 -14.51
N ASN A 49 -17.95 -20.13 -13.25
CA ASN A 49 -17.30 -20.68 -12.05
C ASN A 49 -15.81 -20.33 -11.89
N GLU A 50 -15.35 -19.27 -12.55
CA GLU A 50 -13.99 -18.77 -12.35
C GLU A 50 -13.94 -17.91 -11.07
N PRO A 51 -12.92 -18.05 -10.21
CA PRO A 51 -12.83 -17.28 -8.99
C PRO A 51 -12.60 -15.79 -9.27
N THR A 52 -13.29 -14.92 -8.54
CA THR A 52 -13.25 -13.45 -8.74
C THR A 52 -13.10 -12.66 -7.45
N GLY A 53 -13.04 -13.34 -6.29
CA GLY A 53 -13.03 -12.67 -4.99
C GLY A 53 -11.84 -11.75 -4.79
N ALA A 54 -10.63 -12.20 -5.14
CA ALA A 54 -9.43 -11.38 -5.03
C ALA A 54 -9.49 -10.15 -5.96
N ALA A 55 -9.93 -10.33 -7.21
CA ALA A 55 -10.09 -9.24 -8.17
C ALA A 55 -11.08 -8.18 -7.67
N TYR A 56 -12.22 -8.62 -7.12
CA TYR A 56 -13.21 -7.74 -6.52
C TYR A 56 -12.64 -6.97 -5.32
N GLY A 57 -11.95 -7.68 -4.43
CA GLY A 57 -11.35 -7.09 -3.22
C GLY A 57 -10.28 -6.06 -3.55
N VAL A 58 -9.33 -6.39 -4.44
CA VAL A 58 -8.28 -5.47 -4.88
C VAL A 58 -8.87 -4.21 -5.52
N THR A 59 -9.87 -4.38 -6.38
CA THR A 59 -10.56 -3.25 -7.03
C THR A 59 -11.16 -2.29 -5.99
N ASN A 60 -11.84 -2.83 -4.99
CA ASN A 60 -12.46 -2.01 -3.95
C ASN A 60 -11.41 -1.31 -3.06
N MET A 61 -10.33 -2.00 -2.71
CA MET A 61 -9.23 -1.42 -1.94
C MET A 61 -8.56 -0.27 -2.69
N LEU A 62 -8.28 -0.43 -4.00
CA LEU A 62 -7.72 0.62 -4.84
C LEU A 62 -8.67 1.82 -4.96
N ARG A 63 -9.96 1.58 -5.24
CA ARG A 63 -10.95 2.66 -5.35
C ARG A 63 -11.07 3.46 -4.05
N ARG A 64 -11.05 2.79 -2.91
CA ARG A 64 -11.07 3.45 -1.60
C ARG A 64 -9.82 4.30 -1.41
N LEU A 65 -8.65 3.74 -1.65
CA LEU A 65 -7.37 4.44 -1.50
C LEU A 65 -7.32 5.71 -2.38
N LEU A 66 -7.71 5.59 -3.66
CA LEU A 66 -7.74 6.72 -4.58
C LEU A 66 -8.73 7.80 -4.14
N LYS A 67 -9.88 7.40 -3.60
CA LYS A 67 -10.87 8.35 -3.06
C LYS A 67 -10.36 9.08 -1.82
N ASP A 68 -9.69 8.36 -0.91
CA ASP A 68 -9.26 8.90 0.38
C ASP A 68 -8.06 9.86 0.23
N TYR A 69 -7.17 9.59 -0.73
CA TYR A 69 -5.93 10.37 -0.92
C TYR A 69 -5.96 11.28 -2.14
N ASP A 70 -6.86 11.05 -3.09
CA ASP A 70 -6.97 11.80 -4.37
C ASP A 70 -5.58 12.14 -4.96
N PRO A 71 -4.69 11.15 -5.15
CA PRO A 71 -3.30 11.40 -5.50
C PRO A 71 -3.17 11.89 -6.96
N GLU A 72 -2.19 12.77 -7.21
CA GLU A 72 -1.78 13.11 -8.59
C GLU A 72 -0.82 12.06 -9.17
N GLN A 73 -0.06 11.41 -8.30
CA GLN A 73 0.89 10.37 -8.67
C GLN A 73 0.62 9.12 -7.85
N VAL A 74 0.51 8.00 -8.55
CA VAL A 74 0.28 6.68 -7.94
C VAL A 74 1.02 5.63 -8.76
N ALA A 75 1.52 4.59 -8.09
CA ALA A 75 2.00 3.38 -8.74
C ALA A 75 1.58 2.16 -7.93
N VAL A 76 1.21 1.09 -8.64
CA VAL A 76 0.91 -0.22 -8.06
C VAL A 76 2.06 -1.15 -8.40
N VAL A 77 2.72 -1.67 -7.39
CA VAL A 77 3.93 -2.48 -7.54
C VAL A 77 3.61 -3.93 -7.20
N PHE A 78 3.96 -4.83 -8.10
CA PHE A 78 3.83 -6.28 -7.91
C PHE A 78 5.17 -6.97 -7.97
N ASP A 79 5.31 -8.10 -7.28
CA ASP A 79 6.44 -8.98 -7.48
C ASP A 79 6.44 -9.53 -8.90
N ALA A 80 7.59 -9.49 -9.55
CA ALA A 80 7.79 -10.16 -10.83
C ALA A 80 7.88 -11.68 -10.64
N PRO A 81 7.45 -12.47 -11.64
CA PRO A 81 7.69 -13.90 -11.62
C PRO A 81 9.20 -14.22 -11.65
N GLY A 82 9.59 -15.29 -10.98
CA GLY A 82 10.98 -15.77 -10.96
C GLY A 82 11.70 -15.47 -9.65
N ASN A 83 12.99 -15.79 -9.64
CA ASN A 83 13.84 -15.62 -8.48
C ASN A 83 14.29 -14.15 -8.35
N THR A 84 14.53 -13.75 -7.12
CA THR A 84 15.10 -12.44 -6.79
C THR A 84 16.59 -12.59 -6.44
N PHE A 85 17.33 -11.50 -6.38
CA PHE A 85 18.73 -11.53 -5.93
C PHE A 85 18.90 -12.12 -4.53
N ARG A 86 17.85 -12.12 -3.70
CA ARG A 86 17.86 -12.73 -2.36
C ARG A 86 17.91 -14.24 -2.43
N ASP A 87 17.24 -14.85 -3.40
CA ASP A 87 17.27 -16.29 -3.63
C ASP A 87 18.68 -16.72 -4.09
N ASP A 88 19.38 -15.88 -4.86
CA ASP A 88 20.74 -16.13 -5.29
C ASP A 88 21.76 -16.05 -4.14
N ILE A 89 21.56 -15.08 -3.22
CA ILE A 89 22.44 -14.90 -2.05
C ILE A 89 22.15 -15.96 -0.97
N TYR A 90 20.88 -16.29 -0.76
CA TYR A 90 20.43 -17.21 0.27
C TYR A 90 19.31 -18.13 -0.27
N PRO A 91 19.64 -19.31 -0.82
CA PRO A 91 18.69 -20.21 -1.47
C PRO A 91 17.54 -20.70 -0.57
N GLU A 92 17.73 -20.65 0.75
CA GLU A 92 16.67 -20.99 1.73
C GLU A 92 15.72 -19.82 2.00
N TYR A 93 15.97 -18.65 1.41
CA TYR A 93 15.12 -17.48 1.57
C TYR A 93 13.70 -17.80 1.07
N LYS A 94 12.74 -17.68 1.96
CA LYS A 94 11.32 -17.99 1.69
C LYS A 94 11.03 -19.43 1.21
N ALA A 95 12.00 -20.37 1.24
CA ALA A 95 11.83 -21.75 0.79
C ALA A 95 10.69 -22.50 1.52
N HIS A 96 10.33 -22.09 2.72
CA HIS A 96 9.25 -22.68 3.53
C HIS A 96 7.87 -22.00 3.32
N ARG A 97 7.76 -21.00 2.45
CA ARG A 97 6.46 -20.38 2.15
C ARG A 97 5.60 -21.37 1.36
N PRO A 98 4.32 -21.54 1.74
CA PRO A 98 3.42 -22.35 0.94
C PRO A 98 3.26 -21.73 -0.45
N PRO A 99 3.07 -22.54 -1.50
CA PRO A 99 2.82 -22.03 -2.84
C PRO A 99 1.54 -21.21 -2.86
N MET A 100 1.49 -20.25 -3.79
CA MET A 100 0.31 -19.45 -4.01
C MET A 100 -0.87 -20.36 -4.39
N PRO A 101 -2.04 -20.19 -3.73
CA PRO A 101 -3.26 -20.93 -4.08
C PRO A 101 -3.62 -20.76 -5.56
N ASP A 102 -4.07 -21.83 -6.22
CA ASP A 102 -4.42 -21.80 -7.65
C ASP A 102 -5.56 -20.81 -7.95
N ASP A 103 -6.55 -20.72 -7.05
CA ASP A 103 -7.66 -19.77 -7.16
C ASP A 103 -7.20 -18.31 -7.10
N LEU A 104 -6.14 -18.01 -6.36
CA LEU A 104 -5.53 -16.68 -6.38
C LEU A 104 -4.71 -16.48 -7.66
N ARG A 105 -3.90 -17.48 -8.01
CA ARG A 105 -3.03 -17.44 -9.21
C ARG A 105 -3.83 -17.17 -10.47
N SER A 106 -4.99 -17.81 -10.62
CA SER A 106 -5.87 -17.63 -11.79
C SER A 106 -6.44 -16.22 -11.94
N GLN A 107 -6.44 -15.41 -10.88
CA GLN A 107 -6.95 -14.06 -10.89
C GLN A 107 -5.89 -12.98 -11.15
N ILE A 108 -4.59 -13.33 -11.13
CA ILE A 108 -3.49 -12.35 -11.20
C ILE A 108 -3.57 -11.51 -12.47
N GLU A 109 -3.67 -12.16 -13.64
CA GLU A 109 -3.70 -11.43 -14.90
C GLU A 109 -4.91 -10.50 -15.00
N GLN A 110 -6.08 -10.98 -14.57
CA GLN A 110 -7.29 -10.14 -14.51
C GLN A 110 -7.11 -8.93 -13.60
N ILE A 111 -6.42 -9.10 -12.46
CA ILE A 111 -6.13 -7.99 -11.54
C ILE A 111 -5.17 -6.99 -12.18
N HIS A 112 -4.14 -7.46 -12.87
CA HIS A 112 -3.24 -6.59 -13.62
C HIS A 112 -3.96 -5.81 -14.72
N GLU A 113 -4.87 -6.45 -15.44
CA GLU A 113 -5.71 -5.78 -16.45
C GLU A 113 -6.63 -4.72 -15.82
N ILE A 114 -7.24 -5.01 -14.67
CA ILE A 114 -8.05 -4.04 -13.93
C ILE A 114 -7.22 -2.83 -13.51
N VAL A 115 -6.03 -3.03 -12.95
CA VAL A 115 -5.13 -1.94 -12.55
C VAL A 115 -4.80 -1.05 -13.74
N ARG A 116 -4.44 -1.64 -14.89
CA ARG A 116 -4.16 -0.92 -16.13
C ARG A 116 -5.41 -0.18 -16.66
N ALA A 117 -6.57 -0.83 -16.62
CA ALA A 117 -7.84 -0.24 -17.07
C ALA A 117 -8.30 0.93 -16.17
N MET A 118 -7.90 0.94 -14.90
CA MET A 118 -8.08 2.08 -14.00
C MET A 118 -7.14 3.25 -14.32
N GLY A 119 -6.23 3.10 -15.28
CA GLY A 119 -5.24 4.11 -15.65
C GLY A 119 -4.07 4.21 -14.65
N LEU A 120 -3.86 3.19 -13.82
CA LEU A 120 -2.81 3.18 -12.81
C LEU A 120 -1.53 2.57 -13.38
N PRO A 121 -0.37 3.24 -13.23
CA PRO A 121 0.92 2.63 -13.52
C PRO A 121 1.12 1.35 -12.72
N LEU A 122 1.42 0.25 -13.42
CA LEU A 122 1.73 -1.04 -12.84
C LEU A 122 3.20 -1.33 -13.03
N LEU A 123 3.92 -1.55 -11.95
CA LEU A 123 5.35 -1.84 -11.94
C LEU A 123 5.60 -3.29 -11.51
N MET A 124 6.41 -3.98 -12.29
CA MET A 124 7.01 -5.27 -11.97
C MET A 124 8.45 -5.25 -12.46
N ILE A 125 9.41 -5.43 -11.56
CA ILE A 125 10.83 -5.38 -11.89
C ILE A 125 11.44 -6.76 -11.65
N GLU A 126 11.96 -7.37 -12.69
CA GLU A 126 12.58 -8.69 -12.58
C GLU A 126 13.80 -8.68 -11.65
N GLY A 127 13.96 -9.75 -10.88
CA GLY A 127 15.11 -9.96 -9.99
C GLY A 127 15.07 -9.21 -8.67
N VAL A 128 14.05 -8.38 -8.41
CA VAL A 128 13.85 -7.66 -7.14
C VAL A 128 12.43 -7.85 -6.61
N GLU A 129 12.24 -7.70 -5.32
CA GLU A 129 10.92 -7.79 -4.71
C GLU A 129 10.18 -6.44 -4.81
N ALA A 130 8.84 -6.49 -4.77
CA ALA A 130 8.01 -5.28 -4.77
C ALA A 130 8.40 -4.31 -3.64
N ASP A 131 8.74 -4.84 -2.47
CA ASP A 131 9.16 -4.06 -1.30
C ASP A 131 10.43 -3.23 -1.58
N ASP A 132 11.39 -3.80 -2.32
CA ASP A 132 12.62 -3.08 -2.70
C ASP A 132 12.32 -1.94 -3.67
N VAL A 133 11.42 -2.17 -4.62
CA VAL A 133 10.99 -1.15 -5.57
C VAL A 133 10.26 -0.03 -4.83
N ILE A 134 9.30 -0.37 -3.97
CA ILE A 134 8.54 0.60 -3.16
C ILE A 134 9.48 1.41 -2.27
N GLY A 135 10.38 0.74 -1.53
CA GLY A 135 11.35 1.39 -0.66
C GLY A 135 12.23 2.38 -1.41
N THR A 136 12.77 1.96 -2.56
CA THR A 136 13.62 2.81 -3.41
C THR A 136 12.86 4.05 -3.92
N LEU A 137 11.64 3.88 -4.40
CA LEU A 137 10.82 4.98 -4.89
C LEU A 137 10.42 5.94 -3.77
N ALA A 138 10.02 5.39 -2.60
CA ALA A 138 9.63 6.19 -1.44
C ALA A 138 10.79 7.05 -0.91
N GLU A 139 11.97 6.44 -0.73
CA GLU A 139 13.15 7.19 -0.30
C GLU A 139 13.55 8.28 -1.28
N ARG A 140 13.55 7.96 -2.58
CA ARG A 140 13.90 8.93 -3.61
C ARG A 140 12.93 10.10 -3.61
N ALA A 141 11.62 9.83 -3.62
CA ALA A 141 10.59 10.87 -3.59
C ALA A 141 10.68 11.72 -2.32
N SER A 142 10.91 11.11 -1.16
CA SER A 142 11.10 11.81 0.11
C SER A 142 12.31 12.74 0.08
N LYS A 143 13.43 12.30 -0.50
CA LYS A 143 14.64 13.14 -0.68
C LYS A 143 14.40 14.31 -1.63
N GLU A 144 13.50 14.17 -2.59
CA GLU A 144 13.05 15.24 -3.50
C GLU A 144 11.98 16.17 -2.86
N GLY A 145 11.61 15.91 -1.61
CA GLY A 145 10.69 16.75 -0.84
C GLY A 145 9.22 16.44 -1.03
N LEU A 146 8.89 15.27 -1.63
CA LEU A 146 7.51 14.82 -1.79
C LEU A 146 7.02 14.11 -0.51
N GLU A 147 5.74 14.31 -0.21
CA GLU A 147 5.03 13.45 0.74
C GLU A 147 4.71 12.11 0.07
N VAL A 148 4.93 11.01 0.76
CA VAL A 148 4.74 9.66 0.24
C VAL A 148 3.78 8.89 1.14
N VAL A 149 2.82 8.22 0.54
CA VAL A 149 1.94 7.26 1.21
C VAL A 149 2.22 5.87 0.65
N ILE A 150 2.67 4.96 1.50
CA ILE A 150 2.83 3.55 1.15
C ILE A 150 1.61 2.80 1.68
N SER A 151 0.85 2.17 0.78
CA SER A 151 -0.29 1.32 1.15
C SER A 151 0.08 -0.15 1.04
N THR A 152 0.27 -0.78 2.19
CA THR A 152 0.66 -2.20 2.31
C THR A 152 0.04 -2.85 3.55
N GLY A 153 0.02 -4.16 3.56
CA GLY A 153 -0.27 -4.96 4.76
C GLY A 153 0.98 -5.46 5.46
N ASP A 154 2.15 -5.25 4.86
CA ASP A 154 3.41 -5.69 5.43
C ASP A 154 3.90 -4.69 6.49
N LYS A 155 4.06 -5.19 7.71
CA LYS A 155 4.53 -4.40 8.85
C LYS A 155 6.02 -4.08 8.77
N ASP A 156 6.79 -4.88 8.03
CA ASP A 156 8.22 -4.69 7.89
C ASP A 156 8.54 -3.41 7.10
N MET A 157 7.59 -2.95 6.27
CA MET A 157 7.68 -1.65 5.60
C MET A 157 7.62 -0.45 6.55
N ALA A 158 7.25 -0.65 7.84
CA ALA A 158 7.24 0.43 8.84
C ALA A 158 8.64 1.04 9.08
N GLN A 159 9.70 0.31 8.76
CA GLN A 159 11.07 0.84 8.81
C GLN A 159 11.32 2.02 7.85
N LEU A 160 10.47 2.20 6.84
CA LEU A 160 10.57 3.30 5.87
C LEU A 160 9.90 4.59 6.35
N VAL A 161 9.07 4.51 7.41
CA VAL A 161 8.32 5.67 7.93
C VAL A 161 9.26 6.74 8.45
N ASN A 162 9.03 7.98 8.03
CA ASN A 162 9.76 9.16 8.47
C ASN A 162 8.85 10.40 8.34
N ASP A 163 9.40 11.60 8.50
CA ASP A 163 8.64 12.87 8.46
C ASP A 163 7.85 13.08 7.15
N ARG A 164 8.17 12.35 6.07
CA ARG A 164 7.54 12.47 4.75
C ARG A 164 6.96 11.17 4.22
N ILE A 165 7.27 10.05 4.82
CA ILE A 165 6.78 8.74 4.40
C ILE A 165 5.82 8.22 5.45
N THR A 166 4.58 8.01 5.05
CA THR A 166 3.50 7.45 5.86
C THR A 166 3.13 6.07 5.37
N LEU A 167 2.94 5.13 6.28
CA LEU A 167 2.43 3.80 5.99
C LEU A 167 0.94 3.71 6.33
N VAL A 168 0.15 3.19 5.39
CA VAL A 168 -1.29 3.01 5.61
C VAL A 168 -1.71 1.58 5.31
N ASN A 169 -2.63 1.10 6.14
CA ASN A 169 -3.28 -0.18 5.96
C ASN A 169 -4.77 0.04 5.75
N THR A 170 -5.21 0.01 4.50
CA THR A 170 -6.58 0.34 4.10
C THR A 170 -7.65 -0.63 4.60
N MET A 171 -7.28 -1.84 5.05
CA MET A 171 -8.27 -2.77 5.63
C MET A 171 -8.58 -2.49 7.09
N PHE A 172 -7.64 -1.96 7.86
CA PHE A 172 -7.80 -1.76 9.30
C PHE A 172 -7.84 -0.29 9.70
N ASP A 173 -7.92 0.64 8.72
CA ASP A 173 -7.86 2.09 8.94
C ASP A 173 -6.69 2.52 9.84
N THR A 174 -5.59 1.76 9.81
CA THR A 174 -4.39 2.08 10.56
C THR A 174 -3.44 2.90 9.71
N LYS A 175 -2.92 3.96 10.32
CA LYS A 175 -1.92 4.86 9.76
C LYS A 175 -0.72 4.90 10.69
N LEU A 176 0.49 4.75 10.14
CA LEU A 176 1.76 4.97 10.83
C LEU A 176 2.46 6.14 10.15
N ASP A 177 2.68 7.18 10.91
CA ASP A 177 3.34 8.43 10.54
C ASP A 177 4.37 8.82 11.59
#